data_3d834dbfccc986962a1c1bcadfcb37ad
#
_entry.id   3d834dbfccc986962a1c1bcadfcb37ad
#
_cell.length_a   1.000
_cell.length_b   1.000
_cell.length_c   1.000
_cell.angle_alpha   90.00
_cell.angle_beta   90.00
_cell.angle_gamma   90.00
#
_symmetry.space_group_name_H-M   'P 1'
#
loop_
_entity.id
_entity.type
_entity.pdbx_description
1 polymer ?
#
loop_
_entity_poly.entity_id
_entity_poly.type
_entity_poly.pdbx_seq_one_letter_code
_entity_poly.pdbx_strand_id
1 'polypeptide(L)'
;MKLAAHVLYHGVAKRMPVSYERFGNTARKLRAFCAKHLLKACGQNVNVERHAIFAYDVTLGDNSGIGANALISAGTRIGDNVMMGPDCIIYNQMHRFDRTDIPMNQQGYHPRKAVTIGSDVWIGSRVTIMPGVTVGDGSVIGAGAVVTHDVPPYAVVGGVPAKVIKYRK
;
A
#
# COMPACT_ATOMS: atom_id res chain seq x y z
N MET A 1 5.67 -23.03 -7.76
CA MET A 1 4.50 -22.14 -7.88
C MET A 1 4.89 -20.66 -7.83
N LYS A 2 5.76 -20.21 -6.92
CA LYS A 2 6.15 -18.78 -6.78
C LYS A 2 6.75 -18.19 -8.07
N LEU A 3 7.67 -18.90 -8.75
CA LEU A 3 8.26 -18.44 -10.01
C LEU A 3 7.20 -18.29 -11.13
N ALA A 4 6.32 -19.28 -11.28
CA ALA A 4 5.24 -19.22 -12.27
C ALA A 4 4.28 -18.05 -11.99
N ALA A 5 3.90 -17.82 -10.73
CA ALA A 5 3.09 -16.68 -10.33
C ALA A 5 3.80 -15.35 -10.60
N HIS A 6 5.13 -15.28 -10.40
CA HIS A 6 5.94 -14.10 -10.72
C HIS A 6 5.89 -13.79 -12.22
N VAL A 7 6.20 -14.77 -13.07
CA VAL A 7 6.17 -14.62 -14.54
C VAL A 7 4.77 -14.23 -15.02
N LEU A 8 3.73 -14.89 -14.51
CA LEU A 8 2.35 -14.60 -14.85
C LEU A 8 1.92 -13.17 -14.42
N TYR A 9 2.28 -12.76 -13.19
CA TYR A 9 1.96 -11.43 -12.70
C TYR A 9 2.64 -10.34 -13.53
N HIS A 10 3.96 -10.42 -13.68
CA HIS A 10 4.74 -9.38 -14.38
C HIS A 10 4.58 -9.42 -15.90
N GLY A 11 4.36 -10.59 -16.49
CA GLY A 11 4.13 -10.77 -17.94
C GLY A 11 2.75 -10.30 -18.40
N VAL A 12 1.70 -10.71 -17.69
CA VAL A 12 0.31 -10.55 -18.15
C VAL A 12 -0.57 -9.85 -17.12
N ALA A 13 -0.75 -10.44 -15.93
CA ALA A 13 -1.85 -10.11 -15.03
C ALA A 13 -1.88 -8.64 -14.59
N LYS A 14 -0.71 -8.04 -14.31
CA LYS A 14 -0.62 -6.63 -13.87
C LYS A 14 -0.97 -5.61 -14.97
N ARG A 15 -0.99 -6.03 -16.26
CA ARG A 15 -1.35 -5.16 -17.39
C ARG A 15 -2.81 -5.29 -17.82
N MET A 16 -3.52 -6.29 -17.30
CA MET A 16 -4.93 -6.50 -17.58
C MET A 16 -5.79 -5.35 -17.03
N PRO A 17 -7.03 -5.19 -17.52
CA PRO A 17 -7.94 -4.13 -17.07
C PRO A 17 -8.13 -4.07 -15.56
N VAL A 18 -8.47 -2.90 -15.02
CA VAL A 18 -8.88 -2.73 -13.62
C VAL A 18 -10.20 -3.46 -13.34
N SER A 19 -10.49 -3.73 -12.07
CA SER A 19 -11.61 -4.60 -11.66
C SER A 19 -13.00 -4.11 -12.11
N TYR A 20 -13.19 -2.83 -12.35
CA TYR A 20 -14.44 -2.20 -12.76
C TYR A 20 -14.57 -1.98 -14.29
N GLU A 21 -13.58 -2.38 -15.09
CA GLU A 21 -13.63 -2.36 -16.55
C GLU A 21 -14.16 -3.69 -17.13
N ARG A 22 -14.41 -3.70 -18.46
CA ARG A 22 -14.75 -4.91 -19.20
C ARG A 22 -13.65 -5.99 -18.99
N PHE A 23 -14.04 -7.20 -18.65
CA PHE A 23 -13.16 -8.33 -18.26
C PHE A 23 -12.40 -8.09 -16.93
N GLY A 24 -12.67 -7.02 -16.20
CA GLY A 24 -12.01 -6.66 -14.95
C GLY A 24 -12.12 -7.72 -13.86
N ASN A 25 -13.27 -8.42 -13.77
CA ASN A 25 -13.44 -9.49 -12.78
C ASN A 25 -12.49 -10.69 -13.04
N THR A 26 -12.28 -11.06 -14.30
CA THR A 26 -11.29 -12.10 -14.66
C THR A 26 -9.87 -11.65 -14.35
N ALA A 27 -9.55 -10.39 -14.66
CA ALA A 27 -8.26 -9.79 -14.37
C ALA A 27 -7.99 -9.75 -12.84
N ARG A 28 -9.00 -9.34 -12.04
CA ARG A 28 -8.96 -9.35 -10.57
C ARG A 28 -8.65 -10.74 -10.03
N LYS A 29 -9.39 -11.77 -10.48
CA LYS A 29 -9.19 -13.17 -10.04
C LYS A 29 -7.77 -13.65 -10.34
N LEU A 30 -7.25 -13.33 -11.52
CA LEU A 30 -5.90 -13.72 -11.91
C LEU A 30 -4.84 -13.00 -11.06
N ARG A 31 -4.99 -11.70 -10.81
CA ARG A 31 -4.07 -10.94 -9.94
C ARG A 31 -4.15 -11.43 -8.50
N ALA A 32 -5.34 -11.73 -7.97
CA ALA A 32 -5.51 -12.29 -6.63
C ALA A 32 -4.82 -13.67 -6.50
N PHE A 33 -4.96 -14.55 -7.52
CA PHE A 33 -4.23 -15.82 -7.57
C PHE A 33 -2.71 -15.60 -7.52
N CYS A 34 -2.18 -14.67 -8.32
CA CYS A 34 -0.76 -14.37 -8.29
C CYS A 34 -0.34 -13.81 -6.91
N ALA A 35 -1.09 -12.87 -6.34
CA ALA A 35 -0.80 -12.28 -5.03
C ALA A 35 -0.74 -13.33 -3.93
N LYS A 36 -1.65 -14.32 -3.93
CA LYS A 36 -1.67 -15.42 -2.96
C LYS A 36 -0.36 -16.24 -2.94
N HIS A 37 0.33 -16.31 -4.07
CA HIS A 37 1.60 -17.04 -4.19
C HIS A 37 2.85 -16.13 -4.06
N LEU A 38 2.71 -14.83 -4.22
CA LEU A 38 3.82 -13.88 -4.20
C LEU A 38 4.00 -13.22 -2.82
N LEU A 39 2.90 -12.84 -2.17
CA LEU A 39 2.94 -12.18 -0.86
C LEU A 39 3.35 -13.15 0.26
N LYS A 40 3.87 -12.60 1.34
CA LYS A 40 4.21 -13.34 2.56
C LYS A 40 2.98 -13.99 3.19
N ALA A 41 1.88 -13.24 3.23
CA ALA A 41 0.56 -13.72 3.60
C ALA A 41 -0.48 -12.95 2.78
N CYS A 42 -1.51 -13.65 2.32
CA CYS A 42 -2.58 -13.07 1.51
C CYS A 42 -3.90 -13.72 1.91
N GLY A 43 -4.82 -12.89 2.35
CA GLY A 43 -6.17 -13.29 2.75
C GLY A 43 -7.05 -13.70 1.58
N GLN A 44 -8.33 -13.87 1.88
CA GLN A 44 -9.36 -14.22 0.91
C GLN A 44 -9.99 -12.96 0.29
N ASN A 45 -10.61 -13.13 -0.87
CA ASN A 45 -11.35 -12.07 -1.58
C ASN A 45 -10.57 -10.76 -1.78
N VAL A 46 -9.26 -10.85 -1.99
CA VAL A 46 -8.42 -9.67 -2.20
C VAL A 46 -8.59 -9.07 -3.60
N ASN A 47 -8.31 -7.78 -3.72
CA ASN A 47 -8.28 -7.09 -5.00
C ASN A 47 -6.93 -6.39 -5.21
N VAL A 48 -6.07 -6.97 -6.02
CA VAL A 48 -4.84 -6.29 -6.48
C VAL A 48 -5.13 -5.68 -7.84
N GLU A 49 -5.02 -4.37 -7.95
CA GLU A 49 -5.33 -3.66 -9.20
C GLU A 49 -4.15 -3.64 -10.18
N ARG A 50 -4.44 -3.17 -11.40
CA ARG A 50 -3.44 -3.12 -12.48
C ARG A 50 -2.23 -2.27 -12.07
N HIS A 51 -1.06 -2.65 -12.58
CA HIS A 51 0.22 -1.98 -12.38
C HIS A 51 0.68 -1.84 -10.92
N ALA A 52 -0.01 -2.45 -9.95
CA ALA A 52 0.46 -2.46 -8.57
C ALA A 52 1.87 -3.10 -8.49
N ILE A 53 2.73 -2.50 -7.69
CA ILE A 53 4.08 -2.96 -7.39
C ILE A 53 4.16 -3.18 -5.88
N PHE A 54 4.53 -4.37 -5.48
CA PHE A 54 4.63 -4.72 -4.06
C PHE A 54 5.82 -5.65 -3.80
N ALA A 55 6.42 -5.51 -2.62
CA ALA A 55 7.45 -6.42 -2.15
C ALA A 55 6.83 -7.75 -1.67
N TYR A 56 7.59 -8.84 -1.75
CA TYR A 56 7.06 -10.19 -1.46
C TYR A 56 6.89 -10.49 0.03
N ASP A 57 7.44 -9.67 0.90
CA ASP A 57 7.29 -9.76 2.35
C ASP A 57 6.10 -8.92 2.91
N VAL A 58 5.31 -8.32 2.03
CA VAL A 58 4.05 -7.65 2.36
C VAL A 58 3.00 -8.67 2.79
N THR A 59 2.16 -8.29 3.76
CA THR A 59 0.96 -9.04 4.15
C THR A 59 -0.30 -8.27 3.81
N LEU A 60 -1.32 -8.96 3.30
CA LEU A 60 -2.61 -8.40 2.89
C LEU A 60 -3.74 -9.24 3.51
N GLY A 61 -4.60 -8.60 4.29
CA GLY A 61 -5.73 -9.23 4.97
C GLY A 61 -6.92 -9.55 4.06
N ASP A 62 -7.96 -10.13 4.67
CA ASP A 62 -9.19 -10.52 3.98
C ASP A 62 -9.95 -9.30 3.44
N ASN A 63 -10.60 -9.45 2.29
CA ASN A 63 -11.41 -8.40 1.63
C ASN A 63 -10.65 -7.10 1.35
N SER A 64 -9.32 -7.13 1.35
CA SER A 64 -8.49 -5.94 1.22
C SER A 64 -7.97 -5.74 -0.19
N GLY A 65 -7.67 -4.47 -0.52
CA GLY A 65 -7.23 -4.09 -1.85
C GLY A 65 -5.90 -3.33 -1.88
N ILE A 66 -5.14 -3.54 -2.95
CA ILE A 66 -4.02 -2.72 -3.38
C ILE A 66 -4.46 -1.97 -4.64
N GLY A 67 -4.47 -0.64 -4.57
CA GLY A 67 -4.96 0.23 -5.63
C GLY A 67 -4.14 0.15 -6.93
N ALA A 68 -4.72 0.63 -8.02
CA ALA A 68 -4.02 0.70 -9.30
C ALA A 68 -2.77 1.60 -9.19
N ASN A 69 -1.68 1.21 -9.85
CA ASN A 69 -0.38 1.88 -9.83
C ASN A 69 0.23 2.06 -8.42
N ALA A 70 -0.30 1.40 -7.39
CA ALA A 70 0.24 1.53 -6.03
C ALA A 70 1.67 0.95 -5.95
N LEU A 71 2.50 1.60 -5.12
CA LEU A 71 3.83 1.11 -4.75
C LEU A 71 3.84 0.77 -3.26
N ILE A 72 3.99 -0.51 -2.94
CA ILE A 72 3.97 -1.01 -1.56
C ILE A 72 5.36 -1.55 -1.20
N SER A 73 6.06 -0.83 -0.33
CA SER A 73 7.40 -1.20 0.11
C SER A 73 7.41 -2.41 1.05
N ALA A 74 8.58 -3.01 1.14
CA ALA A 74 8.87 -4.21 1.94
C ALA A 74 8.46 -4.07 3.42
N GLY A 75 7.96 -5.15 4.00
CA GLY A 75 7.55 -5.25 5.40
C GLY A 75 6.17 -4.64 5.70
N THR A 76 5.51 -3.99 4.74
CA THR A 76 4.18 -3.40 4.95
C THR A 76 3.16 -4.47 5.35
N ARG A 77 2.36 -4.16 6.37
CA ARG A 77 1.25 -4.98 6.84
C ARG A 77 -0.06 -4.25 6.56
N ILE A 78 -0.97 -4.91 5.87
CA ILE A 78 -2.31 -4.39 5.55
C ILE A 78 -3.32 -5.34 6.18
N GLY A 79 -4.17 -4.81 7.07
CA GLY A 79 -5.23 -5.54 7.75
C GLY A 79 -6.39 -5.94 6.85
N ASP A 80 -7.52 -6.30 7.45
CA ASP A 80 -8.72 -6.75 6.74
C ASP A 80 -9.61 -5.56 6.33
N ASN A 81 -10.40 -5.74 5.26
CA ASN A 81 -11.38 -4.75 4.78
C ASN A 81 -10.75 -3.39 4.43
N VAL A 82 -9.52 -3.36 3.94
CA VAL A 82 -8.84 -2.13 3.54
C VAL A 82 -9.16 -1.78 2.10
N MET A 83 -9.68 -0.57 1.89
CA MET A 83 -9.88 0.02 0.56
C MET A 83 -8.75 1.00 0.25
N MET A 84 -8.04 0.78 -0.86
CA MET A 84 -6.96 1.65 -1.32
C MET A 84 -7.28 2.20 -2.71
N GLY A 85 -7.28 3.52 -2.82
CA GLY A 85 -7.38 4.23 -4.09
C GLY A 85 -6.15 4.06 -4.98
N PRO A 86 -6.20 4.51 -6.22
CA PRO A 86 -5.06 4.45 -7.15
C PRO A 86 -3.92 5.39 -6.75
N ASP A 87 -2.73 5.10 -7.29
CA ASP A 87 -1.53 5.93 -7.21
C ASP A 87 -1.01 6.14 -5.78
N CYS A 88 -1.30 5.22 -4.86
CA CYS A 88 -0.81 5.30 -3.48
C CYS A 88 0.63 4.81 -3.37
N ILE A 89 1.41 5.45 -2.52
CA ILE A 89 2.80 5.10 -2.27
C ILE A 89 3.00 4.85 -0.77
N ILE A 90 3.57 3.70 -0.43
CA ILE A 90 3.95 3.36 0.95
C ILE A 90 5.44 3.15 0.98
N TYR A 91 6.16 4.05 1.65
CA TYR A 91 7.60 3.96 1.83
C TYR A 91 7.96 3.24 3.13
N ASN A 92 9.08 2.55 3.14
CA ASN A 92 9.66 1.94 4.36
C ASN A 92 11.06 2.49 4.69
N GLN A 93 11.59 3.39 3.87
CA GLN A 93 12.94 3.92 4.03
C GLN A 93 13.06 5.30 3.36
N MET A 94 13.96 6.14 3.89
CA MET A 94 14.34 7.43 3.32
C MET A 94 15.86 7.56 3.29
N HIS A 95 16.38 8.39 2.40
CA HIS A 95 17.77 8.82 2.42
C HIS A 95 18.07 9.63 3.69
N ARG A 96 19.30 9.52 4.17
CA ARG A 96 19.81 10.42 5.20
C ARG A 96 20.16 11.78 4.57
N PHE A 97 19.86 12.83 5.30
CA PHE A 97 20.12 14.23 4.90
C PHE A 97 20.57 15.09 6.07
N ASP A 98 20.98 14.46 7.16
CA ASP A 98 21.29 15.12 8.43
C ASP A 98 22.59 15.91 8.38
N ARG A 99 23.52 15.51 7.53
CA ARG A 99 24.84 16.12 7.39
C ARG A 99 24.85 17.15 6.26
N THR A 100 25.59 18.24 6.47
CA THR A 100 25.77 19.34 5.49
C THR A 100 27.17 19.39 4.89
N ASP A 101 28.09 18.60 5.41
CA ASP A 101 29.50 18.52 4.98
C ASP A 101 29.76 17.55 3.85
N ILE A 102 28.79 16.67 3.54
CA ILE A 102 28.84 15.74 2.41
C ILE A 102 27.51 15.73 1.65
N PRO A 103 27.48 15.44 0.34
CA PRO A 103 26.25 15.35 -0.46
C PRO A 103 25.30 14.28 0.09
N MET A 104 23.97 14.51 -0.03
CA MET A 104 22.94 13.59 0.49
C MET A 104 23.04 12.17 -0.10
N ASN A 105 23.40 12.03 -1.37
CA ASN A 105 23.56 10.72 -2.02
C ASN A 105 24.73 9.89 -1.48
N GLN A 106 25.62 10.49 -0.67
CA GLN A 106 26.72 9.81 -0.01
C GLN A 106 26.43 9.49 1.47
N GLN A 107 25.31 9.95 2.02
CA GLN A 107 24.96 9.76 3.43
C GLN A 107 24.27 8.39 3.68
N GLY A 108 23.86 7.67 2.62
CA GLY A 108 23.15 6.40 2.72
C GLY A 108 21.68 6.58 3.11
N TYR A 109 21.15 5.63 3.89
CA TYR A 109 19.74 5.55 4.22
C TYR A 109 19.52 5.46 5.73
N HIS A 110 18.36 5.96 6.17
CA HIS A 110 17.84 5.63 7.50
C HIS A 110 17.50 4.13 7.59
N PRO A 111 17.47 3.54 8.80
CA PRO A 111 16.99 2.17 8.98
C PRO A 111 15.56 2.01 8.39
N ARG A 112 15.30 0.84 7.82
CA ARG A 112 13.96 0.52 7.31
C ARG A 112 12.97 0.45 8.46
N LYS A 113 11.80 1.06 8.28
CA LYS A 113 10.68 1.04 9.21
C LYS A 113 9.42 0.63 8.45
N ALA A 114 8.89 -0.54 8.78
CA ALA A 114 7.67 -1.05 8.15
C ALA A 114 6.47 -0.17 8.49
N VAL A 115 5.55 -0.04 7.53
CA VAL A 115 4.25 0.60 7.74
C VAL A 115 3.23 -0.47 8.13
N THR A 116 2.36 -0.14 9.09
CA THR A 116 1.23 -0.99 9.48
C THR A 116 -0.08 -0.26 9.20
N ILE A 117 -0.97 -0.89 8.47
CA ILE A 117 -2.32 -0.40 8.20
C ILE A 117 -3.27 -1.38 8.88
N GLY A 118 -4.10 -0.86 9.78
CA GLY A 118 -5.12 -1.61 10.49
C GLY A 118 -6.25 -2.11 9.59
N SER A 119 -7.32 -2.58 10.20
CA SER A 119 -8.51 -3.08 9.52
C SER A 119 -9.57 -2.00 9.33
N ASP A 120 -10.47 -2.17 8.35
CA ASP A 120 -11.53 -1.21 8.00
C ASP A 120 -10.99 0.20 7.67
N VAL A 121 -9.86 0.27 6.98
CA VAL A 121 -9.22 1.54 6.60
C VAL A 121 -9.55 1.92 5.16
N TRP A 122 -9.92 3.18 4.96
CA TRP A 122 -10.07 3.74 3.62
C TRP A 122 -8.93 4.71 3.31
N ILE A 123 -8.14 4.38 2.29
CA ILE A 123 -7.05 5.19 1.77
C ILE A 123 -7.50 5.79 0.44
N GLY A 124 -7.62 7.11 0.38
CA GLY A 124 -7.94 7.85 -0.83
C GLY A 124 -6.85 7.72 -1.90
N SER A 125 -7.14 8.25 -3.09
CA SER A 125 -6.18 8.23 -4.21
C SER A 125 -4.96 9.11 -3.94
N ARG A 126 -3.79 8.74 -4.50
CA ARG A 126 -2.54 9.53 -4.43
C ARG A 126 -2.08 9.84 -3.01
N VAL A 127 -2.35 8.94 -2.08
CA VAL A 127 -1.86 9.04 -0.71
C VAL A 127 -0.41 8.56 -0.63
N THR A 128 0.42 9.29 0.10
CA THR A 128 1.78 8.88 0.44
C THR A 128 1.86 8.60 1.94
N ILE A 129 2.33 7.40 2.31
CA ILE A 129 2.55 7.02 3.72
C ILE A 129 4.06 6.87 3.97
N MET A 130 4.56 7.58 4.96
CA MET A 130 5.98 7.64 5.28
C MET A 130 6.43 6.45 6.13
N PRO A 131 7.75 6.15 6.16
CA PRO A 131 8.29 4.98 6.87
C PRO A 131 7.94 4.95 8.35
N GLY A 132 7.49 3.78 8.82
CA GLY A 132 7.23 3.51 10.23
C GLY A 132 5.85 3.96 10.73
N VAL A 133 5.03 4.56 9.88
CA VAL A 133 3.67 5.00 10.25
C VAL A 133 2.78 3.81 10.55
N THR A 134 2.00 3.93 11.61
CA THR A 134 0.86 3.06 11.94
C THR A 134 -0.45 3.78 11.67
N VAL A 135 -1.30 3.18 10.84
CA VAL A 135 -2.67 3.66 10.58
C VAL A 135 -3.64 2.79 11.38
N GLY A 136 -4.34 3.41 12.34
CA GLY A 136 -5.27 2.72 13.22
C GLY A 136 -6.52 2.23 12.50
N ASP A 137 -7.19 1.24 13.10
CA ASP A 137 -8.40 0.62 12.58
C ASP A 137 -9.51 1.66 12.34
N GLY A 138 -10.32 1.43 11.33
CA GLY A 138 -11.46 2.27 11.01
C GLY A 138 -11.12 3.67 10.50
N SER A 139 -9.85 3.97 10.21
CA SER A 139 -9.41 5.31 9.79
C SER A 139 -9.72 5.60 8.33
N VAL A 140 -9.80 6.88 7.99
CA VAL A 140 -9.95 7.38 6.62
C VAL A 140 -8.81 8.34 6.31
N ILE A 141 -8.09 8.09 5.22
CA ILE A 141 -7.04 8.98 4.72
C ILE A 141 -7.54 9.66 3.45
N GLY A 142 -7.70 10.98 3.49
CA GLY A 142 -8.15 11.79 2.37
C GLY A 142 -7.20 11.72 1.17
N ALA A 143 -7.75 11.83 -0.04
CA ALA A 143 -6.96 11.80 -1.27
C ALA A 143 -5.87 12.88 -1.29
N GLY A 144 -4.69 12.53 -1.82
CA GLY A 144 -3.54 13.43 -1.92
C GLY A 144 -2.82 13.70 -0.57
N ALA A 145 -3.20 13.04 0.51
CA ALA A 145 -2.56 13.24 1.81
C ALA A 145 -1.14 12.66 1.85
N VAL A 146 -0.26 13.34 2.62
CA VAL A 146 1.06 12.82 2.98
C VAL A 146 1.09 12.52 4.47
N VAL A 147 1.01 11.25 4.82
CA VAL A 147 0.93 10.76 6.20
C VAL A 147 2.34 10.60 6.77
N THR A 148 2.72 11.48 7.67
CA THR A 148 4.06 11.55 8.27
C THR A 148 4.11 11.08 9.73
N HIS A 149 2.95 10.90 10.37
CA HIS A 149 2.79 10.46 11.75
C HIS A 149 1.68 9.41 11.84
N ASP A 150 1.66 8.68 12.95
CA ASP A 150 0.63 7.68 13.21
C ASP A 150 -0.77 8.29 13.16
N VAL A 151 -1.71 7.52 12.61
CA VAL A 151 -3.12 7.89 12.49
C VAL A 151 -3.90 7.15 13.58
N PRO A 152 -4.57 7.86 14.49
CA PRO A 152 -5.38 7.23 15.53
C PRO A 152 -6.54 6.40 14.92
N PRO A 153 -7.02 5.34 15.61
CA PRO A 153 -8.19 4.62 15.18
C PRO A 153 -9.40 5.56 14.96
N TYR A 154 -10.19 5.25 13.93
CA TYR A 154 -11.39 6.00 13.53
C TYR A 154 -11.15 7.47 13.15
N ALA A 155 -9.90 7.92 13.05
CA ALA A 155 -9.61 9.27 12.59
C ALA A 155 -9.82 9.42 11.08
N VAL A 156 -10.33 10.58 10.69
CA VAL A 156 -10.32 11.07 9.30
C VAL A 156 -9.20 12.09 9.19
N VAL A 157 -8.19 11.77 8.38
CA VAL A 157 -7.00 12.62 8.19
C VAL A 157 -6.88 13.09 6.76
N GLY A 158 -6.23 14.23 6.54
CA GLY A 158 -5.97 14.77 5.21
C GLY A 158 -4.96 15.91 5.21
N GLY A 159 -4.48 16.27 4.03
CA GLY A 159 -3.53 17.36 3.83
C GLY A 159 -2.06 16.93 3.74
N VAL A 160 -1.16 17.92 3.60
CA VAL A 160 0.30 17.76 3.49
C VAL A 160 0.99 18.75 4.43
N PRO A 161 1.54 18.28 5.57
CA PRO A 161 1.39 16.92 6.13
C PRO A 161 -0.04 16.64 6.60
N ALA A 162 -0.44 15.38 6.62
CA ALA A 162 -1.77 14.95 7.03
C ALA A 162 -2.02 15.28 8.52
N LYS A 163 -3.22 15.82 8.79
CA LYS A 163 -3.69 16.12 10.15
C LYS A 163 -5.07 15.54 10.36
N VAL A 164 -5.42 15.28 11.62
CA VAL A 164 -6.78 14.85 11.99
C VAL A 164 -7.76 15.98 11.71
N ILE A 165 -8.77 15.69 10.90
CA ILE A 165 -9.88 16.60 10.55
C ILE A 165 -11.05 16.36 11.49
N LYS A 166 -11.38 15.09 11.72
CA LYS A 166 -12.46 14.63 12.61
C LYS A 166 -12.29 13.15 12.94
N TYR A 167 -13.15 12.61 13.76
CA TYR A 167 -13.30 11.17 13.98
C TYR A 167 -14.61 10.67 13.36
N ARG A 168 -14.61 9.42 12.93
CA ARG A 168 -15.86 8.69 12.59
C ARG A 168 -16.70 8.55 13.87
N LYS A 169 -18.01 8.64 13.70
CA LYS A 169 -18.98 8.43 14.77
C LYS A 169 -19.56 7.02 14.67
#